data_70fadcfcfb3de9225421439b84c96913
#
_entry.id   70fadcfcfb3de9225421439b84c96913
#
_cell.length_a   1.000
_cell.length_b   1.000
_cell.length_c   1.000
_cell.angle_alpha   90.00
_cell.angle_beta   90.00
_cell.angle_gamma   90.00
#
_symmetry.space_group_name_H-M   'P 1'
#
loop_
_entity.id
_entity.type
_entity.pdbx_description
1 polymer ?
#
loop_
_entity_poly.entity_id
_entity_poly.type
_entity_poly.pdbx_seq_one_letter_code
_entity_poly.pdbx_strand_id
1 'polypeptide(L)'
;MTRIPEKDRDMMEQAIYLPMVLVVLNRDLSVVENSPFKLKKPYLELIEETMKAVQKELAQVKTYLKKNQLKVEEVKRDDAFTMFLFIYKGYEEHHNYFNPRIRNKVQELMVHYLFKRFKPALGTIEKESG
;
A
#
# COMPACT_ATOMS: atom_id res chain seq x y z
N MET A 1 21.37 -11.20 9.12
CA MET A 1 20.13 -12.01 9.20
C MET A 1 19.10 -11.29 10.06
N THR A 2 17.88 -11.19 9.57
CA THR A 2 16.81 -10.53 10.33
C THR A 2 16.24 -11.43 11.42
N ARG A 3 15.84 -10.82 12.55
CA ARG A 3 15.15 -11.53 13.63
C ARG A 3 13.63 -11.43 13.49
N ILE A 4 13.19 -10.62 12.54
CA ILE A 4 11.77 -10.36 12.34
C ILE A 4 11.13 -11.51 11.55
N PRO A 5 10.11 -12.19 12.13
CA PRO A 5 9.40 -13.23 11.37
C PRO A 5 8.82 -12.69 10.06
N GLU A 6 8.75 -13.53 9.06
CA GLU A 6 8.29 -13.13 7.72
C GLU A 6 6.92 -12.45 7.76
N LYS A 7 5.97 -13.01 8.49
CA LYS A 7 4.63 -12.41 8.59
C LYS A 7 4.67 -11.02 9.19
N ASP A 8 5.43 -10.83 10.27
CA ASP A 8 5.56 -9.53 10.92
C ASP A 8 6.23 -8.53 9.99
N ARG A 9 7.27 -8.98 9.29
CA ARG A 9 7.96 -8.14 8.33
C ARG A 9 7.03 -7.70 7.20
N ASP A 10 6.21 -8.62 6.67
CA ASP A 10 5.25 -8.30 5.62
C ASP A 10 4.27 -7.24 6.10
N MET A 11 3.77 -7.36 7.32
CA MET A 11 2.86 -6.37 7.90
C MET A 11 3.54 -5.02 8.09
N MET A 12 4.80 -5.03 8.52
CA MET A 12 5.57 -3.80 8.68
C MET A 12 5.82 -3.13 7.32
N GLU A 13 6.09 -3.90 6.27
CA GLU A 13 6.24 -3.37 4.92
C GLU A 13 4.93 -2.79 4.39
N GLN A 14 3.79 -3.42 4.69
CA GLN A 14 2.49 -2.86 4.33
C GLN A 14 2.29 -1.49 4.96
N ALA A 15 2.77 -1.28 6.18
CA ALA A 15 2.70 0.02 6.84
C ALA A 15 3.56 1.08 6.15
N ILE A 16 4.56 0.67 5.37
CA ILE A 16 5.35 1.58 4.53
C ILE A 16 4.60 1.92 3.24
N TYR A 17 4.10 0.89 2.54
CA TYR A 17 3.59 1.06 1.17
C TYR A 17 2.17 1.57 1.10
N LEU A 18 1.27 1.13 2.00
CA LEU A 18 -0.14 1.52 1.91
C LEU A 18 -0.37 3.03 2.04
N PRO A 19 0.32 3.75 2.96
CA PRO A 19 0.20 5.21 2.98
C PRO A 19 0.66 5.86 1.68
N MET A 20 1.68 5.30 1.02
CA MET A 20 2.16 5.83 -0.25
C MET A 20 1.13 5.63 -1.37
N VAL A 21 0.45 4.48 -1.37
CA VAL A 21 -0.66 4.23 -2.31
C VAL A 21 -1.75 5.27 -2.13
N LEU A 22 -2.10 5.59 -0.88
CA LEU A 22 -3.12 6.61 -0.59
C LEU A 22 -2.70 7.99 -1.08
N VAL A 23 -1.43 8.35 -0.91
CA VAL A 23 -0.92 9.64 -1.40
C VAL A 23 -1.06 9.73 -2.92
N VAL A 24 -0.68 8.68 -3.63
CA VAL A 24 -0.79 8.64 -5.10
C VAL A 24 -2.24 8.71 -5.54
N LEU A 25 -3.13 7.91 -4.94
CA LEU A 25 -4.55 7.90 -5.30
C LEU A 25 -5.20 9.25 -5.02
N ASN A 26 -4.86 9.88 -3.90
CA ASN A 26 -5.41 11.19 -3.56
C ASN A 26 -4.98 12.26 -4.57
N ARG A 27 -3.73 12.21 -5.02
CA ARG A 27 -3.24 13.09 -6.07
C ARG A 27 -3.98 12.82 -7.39
N ASP A 28 -4.16 11.55 -7.74
CA ASP A 28 -4.86 11.18 -8.97
C ASP A 28 -6.31 11.66 -8.93
N LEU A 29 -6.97 11.59 -7.79
CA LEU A 29 -8.32 12.10 -7.60
C LEU A 29 -8.40 13.58 -7.99
N SER A 30 -7.45 14.38 -7.48
CA SER A 30 -7.38 15.81 -7.77
C SER A 30 -7.09 16.06 -9.26
N VAL A 31 -6.21 15.26 -9.87
CA VAL A 31 -5.89 15.38 -11.29
C VAL A 31 -7.13 15.12 -12.14
N VAL A 32 -7.89 14.08 -11.81
CA VAL A 32 -9.13 13.75 -12.55
C VAL A 32 -10.17 14.85 -12.37
N GLU A 33 -10.33 15.38 -11.16
CA GLU A 33 -11.27 16.48 -10.90
C GLU A 33 -10.98 17.70 -11.76
N ASN A 34 -9.70 17.98 -12.01
CA ASN A 34 -9.26 19.13 -12.79
C ASN A 34 -8.98 18.79 -14.25
N SER A 35 -9.31 17.57 -14.68
CA SER A 35 -9.05 17.10 -16.03
C SER A 35 -10.12 17.57 -17.01
N PRO A 36 -9.85 17.51 -18.33
CA PRO A 36 -10.88 17.78 -19.35
C PRO A 36 -11.79 16.59 -19.62
N PHE A 37 -11.75 15.55 -18.82
CA PHE A 37 -12.66 14.40 -19.01
C PHE A 37 -14.09 14.86 -18.98
N LYS A 38 -14.87 14.42 -19.96
CA LYS A 38 -16.25 14.81 -20.08
C LYS A 38 -17.13 14.22 -18.96
N LEU A 39 -16.90 12.96 -18.62
CA LEU A 39 -17.68 12.26 -17.61
C LEU A 39 -16.75 11.78 -16.50
N LYS A 40 -16.48 12.65 -15.54
CA LYS A 40 -15.50 12.41 -14.48
C LYS A 40 -15.99 11.48 -13.37
N LYS A 41 -17.30 11.48 -13.11
CA LYS A 41 -17.85 10.81 -11.94
C LYS A 41 -17.45 9.34 -11.82
N PRO A 42 -17.49 8.50 -12.85
CA PRO A 42 -17.09 7.10 -12.70
C PRO A 42 -15.64 6.94 -12.29
N TYR A 43 -14.75 7.80 -12.79
CA TYR A 43 -13.32 7.74 -12.44
C TYR A 43 -13.10 8.19 -11.01
N LEU A 44 -13.77 9.26 -10.58
CA LEU A 44 -13.69 9.75 -9.22
C LEU A 44 -14.19 8.69 -8.22
N GLU A 45 -15.33 8.08 -8.53
CA GLU A 45 -15.89 7.02 -7.68
C GLU A 45 -14.95 5.82 -7.58
N LEU A 46 -14.34 5.42 -8.70
CA LEU A 46 -13.39 4.30 -8.70
C LEU A 46 -12.21 4.61 -7.78
N ILE A 47 -11.64 5.80 -7.88
CA ILE A 47 -10.50 6.19 -7.05
C ILE A 47 -10.90 6.24 -5.58
N GLU A 48 -12.05 6.86 -5.27
CA GLU A 48 -12.54 6.97 -3.89
C GLU A 48 -12.81 5.60 -3.26
N GLU A 49 -13.45 4.70 -3.98
CA GLU A 49 -13.71 3.34 -3.50
C GLU A 49 -12.41 2.57 -3.30
N THR A 50 -11.45 2.78 -4.19
CA THR A 50 -10.13 2.17 -4.06
C THR A 50 -9.42 2.68 -2.81
N MET A 51 -9.47 3.99 -2.54
CA MET A 51 -8.90 4.58 -1.34
C MET A 51 -9.53 4.00 -0.07
N LYS A 52 -10.83 3.82 -0.06
CA LYS A 52 -11.52 3.22 1.08
C LYS A 52 -11.02 1.81 1.36
N ALA A 53 -10.82 1.01 0.31
CA ALA A 53 -10.29 -0.34 0.47
C ALA A 53 -8.87 -0.33 1.05
N VAL A 54 -8.02 0.58 0.58
CA VAL A 54 -6.65 0.73 1.08
C VAL A 54 -6.66 1.20 2.54
N GLN A 55 -7.51 2.17 2.88
CA GLN A 55 -7.64 2.68 4.25
C GLN A 55 -8.07 1.59 5.21
N LYS A 56 -9.01 0.74 4.80
CA LYS A 56 -9.48 -0.38 5.61
C LYS A 56 -8.34 -1.36 5.90
N GLU A 57 -7.56 -1.70 4.88
CA GLU A 57 -6.42 -2.59 5.03
C GLU A 57 -5.36 -1.97 5.92
N LEU A 58 -5.06 -0.69 5.72
CA LEU A 58 -4.08 0.01 6.54
C LEU A 58 -4.49 0.05 8.01
N ALA A 59 -5.78 0.24 8.30
CA ALA A 59 -6.27 0.20 9.68
C ALA A 59 -6.02 -1.16 10.31
N GLN A 60 -6.22 -2.25 9.57
CA GLN A 60 -5.96 -3.60 10.06
C GLN A 60 -4.46 -3.80 10.31
N VAL A 61 -3.62 -3.30 9.41
CA VAL A 61 -2.16 -3.38 9.56
C VAL A 61 -1.72 -2.64 10.82
N LYS A 62 -2.21 -1.43 11.03
CA LYS A 62 -1.86 -0.63 12.21
C LYS A 62 -2.28 -1.33 13.51
N THR A 63 -3.45 -1.95 13.52
CA THR A 63 -3.92 -2.71 14.67
C THR A 63 -3.00 -3.90 14.95
N TYR A 64 -2.60 -4.61 13.91
CA TYR A 64 -1.68 -5.73 14.03
C TYR A 64 -0.32 -5.29 14.61
N LEU A 65 0.24 -4.21 14.07
CA LEU A 65 1.52 -3.70 14.55
C LEU A 65 1.47 -3.31 16.03
N LYS A 66 0.43 -2.59 16.41
CA LYS A 66 0.25 -2.18 17.80
C LYS A 66 0.13 -3.39 18.74
N LYS A 67 -0.67 -4.37 18.35
CA LYS A 67 -0.90 -5.58 19.14
C LYS A 67 0.38 -6.41 19.32
N ASN A 68 1.24 -6.42 18.31
CA ASN A 68 2.45 -7.24 18.31
C ASN A 68 3.72 -6.45 18.65
N GLN A 69 3.59 -5.21 19.13
CA GLN A 69 4.71 -4.36 19.52
C GLN A 69 5.71 -4.14 18.38
N LEU A 70 5.17 -3.82 17.23
CA LEU A 70 5.95 -3.56 16.01
C LEU A 70 5.80 -2.10 15.62
N LYS A 71 6.88 -1.50 15.11
CA LYS A 71 6.86 -0.11 14.67
C LYS A 71 7.81 0.07 13.49
N VAL A 72 7.43 0.92 12.56
CA VAL A 72 8.24 1.26 11.39
C VAL A 72 8.31 2.78 11.28
N GLU A 73 9.50 3.32 11.12
CA GLU A 73 9.70 4.76 10.97
C GLU A 73 10.66 5.04 9.82
N GLU A 74 10.38 6.08 9.04
CA GLU A 74 11.34 6.57 8.05
C GLU A 74 12.43 7.34 8.78
N VAL A 75 13.69 6.98 8.54
CA VAL A 75 14.84 7.61 9.19
C VAL A 75 15.43 8.71 8.32
N LYS A 76 15.69 8.39 7.06
CA LYS A 76 16.23 9.37 6.11
C LYS A 76 15.96 8.92 4.68
N ARG A 77 16.03 9.89 3.77
CA ARG A 77 15.79 9.67 2.35
C ARG A 77 16.78 10.48 1.53
N ASP A 78 17.32 9.86 0.48
CA ASP A 78 18.09 10.57 -0.53
C ASP A 78 17.54 10.22 -1.92
N ASP A 79 18.26 10.59 -2.98
CA ASP A 79 17.78 10.37 -4.35
C ASP A 79 17.66 8.90 -4.71
N ALA A 80 18.47 8.04 -4.11
CA ALA A 80 18.54 6.63 -4.46
C ALA A 80 17.83 5.73 -3.45
N PHE A 81 17.94 6.05 -2.16
CA PHE A 81 17.48 5.17 -1.09
C PHE A 81 16.65 5.87 -0.05
N THR A 82 15.75 5.11 0.57
CA THR A 82 15.03 5.52 1.79
C THR A 82 15.32 4.49 2.86
N MET A 83 15.78 4.95 4.01
CA MET A 83 16.08 4.09 5.14
C MET A 83 14.94 4.08 6.13
N PHE A 84 14.50 2.88 6.52
CA PHE A 84 13.48 2.69 7.54
C PHE A 84 14.05 2.00 8.76
N LEU A 85 13.58 2.41 9.92
CA LEU A 85 13.87 1.74 11.19
C LEU A 85 12.70 0.81 11.50
N PHE A 86 13.00 -0.49 11.64
CA PHE A 86 12.05 -1.51 12.03
C PHE A 86 12.29 -1.82 13.50
N ILE A 87 11.28 -1.61 14.33
CA ILE A 87 11.35 -1.92 15.76
C ILE A 87 10.49 -3.16 16.00
N TYR A 88 11.14 -4.24 16.41
CA TYR A 88 10.52 -5.54 16.65
C TYR A 88 10.73 -5.93 18.12
N LYS A 89 9.68 -5.77 18.92
CA LYS A 89 9.73 -6.15 20.34
C LYS A 89 10.98 -5.63 21.06
N GLY A 90 11.32 -4.36 20.80
CA GLY A 90 12.48 -3.71 21.40
C GLY A 90 13.76 -3.83 20.60
N TYR A 91 13.85 -4.71 19.62
CA TYR A 91 14.99 -4.78 18.69
C TYR A 91 14.84 -3.79 17.57
N GLU A 92 15.94 -3.17 17.18
CA GLU A 92 15.96 -2.22 16.10
C GLU A 92 16.78 -2.76 14.93
N GLU A 93 16.20 -2.68 13.72
CA GLU A 93 16.89 -3.01 12.49
C GLU A 93 16.69 -1.88 11.49
N HIS A 94 17.77 -1.50 10.82
CA HIS A 94 17.71 -0.52 9.75
C HIS A 94 17.65 -1.24 8.41
N HIS A 95 16.68 -0.86 7.57
CA HIS A 95 16.53 -1.43 6.24
C HIS A 95 16.55 -0.32 5.21
N ASN A 96 17.44 -0.45 4.23
CA ASN A 96 17.63 0.54 3.20
C ASN A 96 16.92 0.08 1.93
N TYR A 97 15.95 0.86 1.46
CA TYR A 97 15.13 0.52 0.31
C TYR A 97 15.51 1.39 -0.88
N PHE A 98 15.77 0.76 -2.02
CA PHE A 98 16.03 1.46 -3.27
C PHE A 98 14.73 2.13 -3.75
N ASN A 99 14.76 3.45 -3.97
CA ASN A 99 13.55 4.21 -4.29
C ASN A 99 12.77 3.70 -5.52
N PRO A 100 13.43 3.30 -6.64
CA PRO A 100 12.70 2.70 -7.75
C PRO A 100 11.96 1.41 -7.38
N ARG A 101 12.52 0.63 -6.47
CA ARG A 101 11.87 -0.59 -5.99
C ARG A 101 10.62 -0.28 -5.18
N ILE A 102 10.70 0.76 -4.35
CA ILE A 102 9.52 1.25 -3.60
C ILE A 102 8.43 1.66 -4.59
N ARG A 103 8.78 2.42 -5.62
CA ARG A 103 7.84 2.86 -6.65
C ARG A 103 7.17 1.68 -7.35
N ASN A 104 7.95 0.66 -7.71
CA ASN A 104 7.44 -0.53 -8.36
C ASN A 104 6.45 -1.27 -7.46
N LYS A 105 6.77 -1.38 -6.17
CA LYS A 105 5.89 -2.04 -5.21
C LYS A 105 4.59 -1.27 -5.02
N VAL A 106 4.65 0.05 -4.92
CA VAL A 106 3.46 0.90 -4.82
C VAL A 106 2.58 0.71 -6.06
N GLN A 107 3.19 0.68 -7.25
CA GLN A 107 2.45 0.46 -8.49
C GLN A 107 1.78 -0.92 -8.51
N GLU A 108 2.46 -1.97 -8.07
CA GLU A 108 1.86 -3.30 -7.97
C GLU A 108 0.65 -3.31 -7.04
N LEU A 109 0.76 -2.62 -5.91
CA LEU A 109 -0.34 -2.53 -4.96
C LEU A 109 -1.52 -1.73 -5.54
N MET A 110 -1.23 -0.67 -6.30
CA MET A 110 -2.29 0.07 -6.99
C MET A 110 -3.03 -0.81 -7.98
N VAL A 111 -2.30 -1.63 -8.77
CA VAL A 111 -2.93 -2.58 -9.68
C VAL A 111 -3.84 -3.53 -8.91
N HIS A 112 -3.35 -4.03 -7.78
CA HIS A 112 -4.15 -4.94 -6.94
C HIS A 112 -5.45 -4.27 -6.46
N TYR A 113 -5.35 -3.07 -5.89
CA TYR A 113 -6.52 -2.42 -5.30
C TYR A 113 -7.48 -1.85 -6.35
N LEU A 114 -6.97 -1.41 -7.49
CA LEU A 114 -7.81 -0.90 -8.56
C LEU A 114 -8.56 -2.01 -9.30
N PHE A 115 -7.90 -3.15 -9.51
CA PHE A 115 -8.45 -4.17 -10.40
C PHE A 115 -8.66 -5.53 -9.75
N LYS A 116 -7.69 -6.00 -8.96
CA LYS A 116 -7.68 -7.38 -8.49
C LYS A 116 -8.45 -7.62 -7.20
N ARG A 117 -8.78 -6.57 -6.46
CA ARG A 117 -9.58 -6.74 -5.25
C ARG A 117 -10.97 -7.31 -5.54
N PHE A 118 -11.43 -7.17 -6.80
CA PHE A 118 -12.69 -7.75 -7.25
C PHE A 118 -12.51 -9.14 -7.85
N LYS A 119 -11.28 -9.58 -8.02
CA LYS A 119 -10.95 -10.80 -8.73
C LYS A 119 -11.60 -12.06 -8.15
N PRO A 120 -11.74 -12.24 -6.83
CA PRO A 120 -12.40 -13.45 -6.32
C PRO A 120 -13.80 -13.66 -6.90
N ALA A 121 -14.61 -12.60 -6.97
CA ALA A 121 -15.94 -12.69 -7.56
C ALA A 121 -15.87 -12.91 -9.08
N LEU A 122 -14.99 -12.17 -9.76
CA LEU A 122 -14.79 -12.30 -11.19
C LEU A 122 -14.21 -13.66 -11.56
N GLY A 123 -13.25 -14.15 -10.75
CA GLY A 123 -12.68 -15.46 -10.94
C GLY A 123 -13.68 -16.58 -10.81
N THR A 124 -14.63 -16.46 -9.89
CA THR A 124 -15.72 -17.41 -9.71
C THR A 124 -16.62 -17.43 -10.95
N ILE A 125 -16.96 -16.26 -11.45
CA ILE A 125 -17.78 -16.14 -12.65
C ILE A 125 -17.09 -16.76 -13.87
N GLU A 126 -15.80 -16.49 -14.03
CA GLU A 126 -15.01 -17.05 -15.12
C GLU A 126 -14.96 -18.57 -15.06
N LYS A 127 -14.80 -19.13 -13.86
CA LYS A 127 -14.78 -20.58 -13.68
C LYS A 127 -16.14 -21.20 -14.03
N GLU A 128 -17.22 -20.54 -13.70
CA GLU A 128 -18.56 -21.02 -14.03
C GLU A 128 -18.84 -20.96 -15.51
N SER A 129 -18.32 -19.95 -16.19
CA SER A 129 -18.54 -19.78 -17.63
C SER A 129 -17.58 -20.62 -18.47
N GLY A 130 -16.52 -21.05 -17.89
CA GLY A 130 -15.52 -21.89 -18.54
C GLY A 130 -15.75 -23.36 -18.28
#